data_6b45baf54f621df3e7d350d385b9492a
#
_entry.id   6b45baf54f621df3e7d350d385b9492a
#
_cell.length_a   1.000
_cell.length_b   1.000
_cell.length_c   1.000
_cell.angle_alpha   90.00
_cell.angle_beta   90.00
_cell.angle_gamma   90.00
#
_symmetry.space_group_name_H-M   'P 1'
#
loop_
_entity.id
_entity.type
_entity.pdbx_description
1 polymer ?
#
loop_
_entity_poly.entity_id
_entity_poly.type
_entity_poly.pdbx_seq_one_letter_code
_entity_poly.pdbx_strand_id
1 'polypeptide(L)'
;MGIFNLHYKIIHLVLCLNLNNMATHGMIDLETLNTTPDATILTVGGVKFNPYNTQTPHTDLYLKVDVDEQTKLGRTVNDQTLEWWAQQDKEVKEEAFTEEGRINLEEFTKTLNKWCVGLDELWCQGPLFDYAILQNLYAQLGKPVPWNYWQIRDSRTVQNMLPKDMRKGPRTDVHNALADCKYQARGIQKAYRYFGVQR
;
A
#
# COMPACT_ATOMS: atom_id res chain seq x y z
N MET A 1 -28.40 -41.56 -6.58
CA MET A 1 -27.29 -40.99 -7.39
C MET A 1 -27.36 -39.47 -7.58
N GLY A 2 -28.43 -38.77 -7.16
CA GLY A 2 -28.60 -37.31 -7.37
C GLY A 2 -28.03 -36.38 -6.29
N ILE A 3 -27.99 -36.79 -5.04
CA ILE A 3 -27.66 -35.89 -3.90
C ILE A 3 -26.16 -35.62 -3.80
N PHE A 4 -25.30 -36.58 -4.09
CA PHE A 4 -23.85 -36.40 -4.09
C PHE A 4 -23.37 -35.40 -5.16
N ASN A 5 -24.04 -35.34 -6.30
CA ASN A 5 -23.68 -34.45 -7.40
C ASN A 5 -24.04 -32.97 -7.11
N LEU A 6 -25.10 -32.75 -6.32
CA LEU A 6 -25.55 -31.42 -5.93
C LEU A 6 -24.61 -30.81 -4.86
N HIS A 7 -24.20 -31.62 -3.87
CA HIS A 7 -23.23 -31.18 -2.85
C HIS A 7 -21.87 -30.81 -3.46
N TYR A 8 -21.37 -31.62 -4.39
CA TYR A 8 -20.12 -31.36 -5.09
C TYR A 8 -20.17 -30.04 -5.91
N LYS A 9 -21.32 -29.84 -6.62
CA LYS A 9 -21.54 -28.59 -7.38
C LYS A 9 -21.66 -27.37 -6.49
N ILE A 10 -22.32 -27.46 -5.34
CA ILE A 10 -22.43 -26.35 -4.38
C ILE A 10 -21.06 -26.04 -3.75
N ILE A 11 -20.31 -27.06 -3.33
CA ILE A 11 -18.96 -26.86 -2.78
C ILE A 11 -18.03 -26.26 -3.83
N HIS A 12 -18.09 -26.73 -5.08
CA HIS A 12 -17.29 -26.19 -6.18
C HIS A 12 -17.69 -24.75 -6.51
N LEU A 13 -18.98 -24.43 -6.51
CA LEU A 13 -19.49 -23.07 -6.73
C LEU A 13 -19.08 -22.12 -5.60
N VAL A 14 -19.16 -22.56 -4.34
CA VAL A 14 -18.73 -21.78 -3.16
C VAL A 14 -17.22 -21.57 -3.17
N LEU A 15 -16.43 -22.58 -3.54
CA LEU A 15 -14.98 -22.46 -3.72
C LEU A 15 -14.64 -21.51 -4.87
N CYS A 16 -15.31 -21.61 -6.02
CA CYS A 16 -15.10 -20.68 -7.14
C CYS A 16 -15.52 -19.24 -6.80
N LEU A 17 -16.62 -19.05 -6.07
CA LEU A 17 -17.06 -17.74 -5.60
C LEU A 17 -16.08 -17.14 -4.59
N ASN A 18 -15.50 -17.95 -3.70
CA ASN A 18 -14.49 -17.50 -2.76
C ASN A 18 -13.15 -17.17 -3.43
N LEU A 19 -12.73 -17.93 -4.44
CA LEU A 19 -11.52 -17.65 -5.23
C LEU A 19 -11.65 -16.35 -6.03
N ASN A 20 -12.83 -16.05 -6.57
CA ASN A 20 -13.10 -14.80 -7.28
C ASN A 20 -13.16 -13.56 -6.36
N ASN A 21 -13.25 -13.77 -5.05
CA ASN A 21 -13.35 -12.71 -4.05
C ASN A 21 -12.03 -12.45 -3.31
N MET A 22 -10.98 -13.24 -3.57
CA MET A 22 -9.70 -13.04 -2.88
C MET A 22 -9.02 -11.78 -3.41
N ALA A 23 -8.57 -10.93 -2.48
CA ALA A 23 -7.69 -9.82 -2.82
C ALA A 23 -6.34 -10.37 -3.26
N THR A 24 -5.97 -10.06 -4.49
CA THR A 24 -4.72 -10.52 -5.10
C THR A 24 -3.71 -9.38 -5.25
N HIS A 25 -4.13 -8.15 -5.01
CA HIS A 25 -3.30 -6.95 -5.13
C HIS A 25 -3.18 -6.23 -3.79
N GLY A 26 -2.00 -5.66 -3.55
CA GLY A 26 -1.75 -4.73 -2.45
C GLY A 26 -1.52 -3.32 -2.97
N MET A 27 -1.98 -2.31 -2.26
CA MET A 27 -1.61 -0.91 -2.44
C MET A 27 -0.78 -0.50 -1.24
N ILE A 28 0.37 0.14 -1.46
CA ILE A 28 1.26 0.68 -0.43
C ILE A 28 1.45 2.18 -0.68
N ASP A 29 1.58 2.94 0.41
CA ASP A 29 1.90 4.35 0.42
C ASP A 29 2.77 4.68 1.63
N LEU A 30 3.70 5.63 1.49
CA LEU A 30 4.64 6.02 2.53
C LEU A 30 4.52 7.51 2.87
N GLU A 31 4.63 7.81 4.16
CA GLU A 31 4.94 9.16 4.62
C GLU A 31 6.38 9.21 5.13
N THR A 32 7.15 10.21 4.71
CA THR A 32 8.60 10.24 4.90
C THR A 32 9.12 11.61 5.28
N LEU A 33 10.38 11.67 5.75
CA LEU A 33 11.10 12.90 6.09
C LEU A 33 12.10 13.35 5.02
N ASN A 34 12.16 12.66 3.88
CA ASN A 34 12.92 13.03 2.70
C ASN A 34 12.31 12.39 1.46
N THR A 35 12.77 12.74 0.26
CA THR A 35 12.30 12.20 -1.03
C THR A 35 13.31 11.30 -1.73
N THR A 36 14.48 11.08 -1.11
CA THR A 36 15.55 10.21 -1.62
C THR A 36 15.35 8.75 -1.18
N PRO A 37 15.96 7.75 -1.84
CA PRO A 37 15.79 6.35 -1.47
C PRO A 37 16.18 6.00 -0.02
N ASP A 38 17.06 6.77 0.57
CA ASP A 38 17.50 6.65 1.97
C ASP A 38 16.67 7.49 2.96
N ALA A 39 15.50 7.97 2.55
CA ALA A 39 14.60 8.76 3.38
C ALA A 39 14.17 8.02 4.64
N THR A 40 14.10 8.74 5.77
CA THR A 40 13.47 8.25 7.00
C THR A 40 11.97 8.13 6.80
N ILE A 41 11.41 6.95 7.07
CA ILE A 41 9.99 6.63 6.96
C ILE A 41 9.29 6.97 8.27
N LEU A 42 8.21 7.75 8.20
CA LEU A 42 7.33 8.02 9.33
C LEU A 42 6.27 6.93 9.47
N THR A 43 5.49 6.72 8.40
CA THR A 43 4.40 5.76 8.37
C THR A 43 4.36 4.98 7.07
N VAL A 44 3.82 3.77 7.14
CA VAL A 44 3.53 2.91 5.99
C VAL A 44 2.08 2.51 6.04
N GLY A 45 1.33 2.87 5.01
CA GLY A 45 -0.03 2.41 4.78
C GLY A 45 -0.07 1.24 3.81
N GLY A 46 -1.08 0.38 3.94
CA GLY A 46 -1.35 -0.67 2.98
C GLY A 46 -2.77 -1.19 3.04
N VAL A 47 -3.31 -1.58 1.90
CA VAL A 47 -4.60 -2.29 1.79
C VAL A 47 -4.51 -3.39 0.76
N LYS A 48 -5.20 -4.49 1.00
CA LYS A 48 -5.41 -5.52 -0.02
C LYS A 48 -6.71 -5.26 -0.75
N PHE A 49 -6.73 -5.51 -2.05
CA PHE A 49 -7.93 -5.29 -2.87
C PHE A 49 -7.96 -6.23 -4.09
N ASN A 50 -9.15 -6.42 -4.64
CA ASN A 50 -9.34 -7.05 -5.93
C ASN A 50 -9.63 -5.94 -6.95
N PRO A 51 -8.77 -5.72 -7.98
CA PRO A 51 -8.96 -4.66 -8.96
C PRO A 51 -10.12 -4.92 -9.93
N TYR A 52 -10.55 -6.19 -10.06
CA TYR A 52 -11.57 -6.64 -11.02
C TYR A 52 -13.00 -6.53 -10.49
N ASN A 53 -13.19 -6.07 -9.25
CA ASN A 53 -14.51 -5.90 -8.65
C ASN A 53 -14.63 -4.53 -7.94
N THR A 54 -15.76 -4.32 -7.24
CA THR A 54 -16.05 -3.06 -6.52
C THR A 54 -16.03 -3.22 -5.00
N GLN A 55 -15.52 -4.34 -4.51
CA GLN A 55 -15.42 -4.57 -3.07
C GLN A 55 -14.51 -3.53 -2.44
N THR A 56 -14.87 -3.12 -1.25
CA THR A 56 -14.04 -2.20 -0.46
C THR A 56 -12.66 -2.82 -0.22
N PRO A 57 -11.57 -2.09 -0.47
CA PRO A 57 -10.23 -2.50 -0.05
C PRO A 57 -10.22 -2.85 1.45
N HIS A 58 -9.51 -3.88 1.82
CA HIS A 58 -9.51 -4.47 3.16
C HIS A 58 -8.11 -4.92 3.60
N THR A 59 -8.00 -5.58 4.74
CA THR A 59 -6.73 -6.06 5.32
C THR A 59 -5.76 -4.89 5.47
N ASP A 60 -6.23 -3.90 6.21
CA ASP A 60 -5.49 -2.67 6.47
C ASP A 60 -4.15 -2.97 7.13
N LEU A 61 -3.12 -2.30 6.65
CA LEU A 61 -1.81 -2.18 7.27
C LEU A 61 -1.61 -0.70 7.60
N TYR A 62 -1.24 -0.41 8.84
CA TYR A 62 -0.77 0.92 9.21
C TYR A 62 0.34 0.78 10.25
N LEU A 63 1.55 1.18 9.87
CA LEU A 63 2.73 1.02 10.68
C LEU A 63 3.39 2.39 10.87
N LYS A 64 3.68 2.74 12.11
CA LYS A 64 4.55 3.86 12.48
C LYS A 64 5.93 3.30 12.75
N VAL A 65 6.94 3.79 12.05
CA VAL A 65 8.29 3.23 12.09
C VAL A 65 9.17 4.06 13.01
N ASP A 66 9.99 3.41 13.84
CA ASP A 66 10.92 4.07 14.75
C ASP A 66 11.89 4.97 13.96
N VAL A 67 11.84 6.28 14.23
CA VAL A 67 12.65 7.31 13.54
C VAL A 67 14.09 7.27 14.04
N ASP A 68 14.29 7.06 15.33
CA ASP A 68 15.62 7.06 15.94
C ASP A 68 16.48 5.87 15.48
N GLU A 69 15.88 4.69 15.34
CA GLU A 69 16.57 3.54 14.74
C GLU A 69 16.99 3.81 13.31
N GLN A 70 16.12 4.43 12.52
CA GLN A 70 16.40 4.77 11.13
C GLN A 70 17.52 5.80 11.01
N THR A 71 17.52 6.86 11.81
CA THR A 71 18.57 7.88 11.80
C THR A 71 19.91 7.33 12.29
N LYS A 72 19.93 6.44 13.28
CA LYS A 72 21.14 5.70 13.68
C LYS A 72 21.68 4.79 12.58
N LEU A 73 20.81 4.27 11.71
CA LEU A 73 21.19 3.50 10.51
C LEU A 73 21.72 4.41 9.38
N GLY A 74 21.68 5.74 9.55
CA GLY A 74 22.14 6.74 8.58
C GLY A 74 21.07 7.16 7.56
N ARG A 75 19.80 6.90 7.83
CA ARG A 75 18.70 7.38 6.97
C ARG A 75 18.53 8.90 7.14
N THR A 76 18.05 9.53 6.07
CA THR A 76 18.12 10.97 5.93
C THR A 76 16.79 11.66 6.25
N VAL A 77 16.92 12.88 6.76
CA VAL A 77 15.85 13.86 6.98
C VAL A 77 16.22 15.11 6.20
N ASN A 78 15.25 15.73 5.54
CA ASN A 78 15.46 16.92 4.71
C ASN A 78 14.68 18.12 5.25
N ASP A 79 15.32 19.26 5.41
CA ASP A 79 14.71 20.48 5.96
C ASP A 79 13.52 20.96 5.12
N GLN A 80 13.60 20.88 3.79
CA GLN A 80 12.48 21.27 2.92
C GLN A 80 11.26 20.34 3.11
N THR A 81 11.51 19.06 3.39
CA THR A 81 10.43 18.12 3.70
C THR A 81 9.80 18.43 5.07
N LEU A 82 10.61 18.81 6.06
CA LEU A 82 10.10 19.27 7.35
C LEU A 82 9.29 20.56 7.23
N GLU A 83 9.76 21.52 6.43
CA GLU A 83 9.01 22.76 6.12
C GLU A 83 7.68 22.45 5.43
N TRP A 84 7.67 21.50 4.49
CA TRP A 84 6.44 21.05 3.83
C TRP A 84 5.47 20.41 4.84
N TRP A 85 5.96 19.54 5.74
CA TRP A 85 5.18 18.97 6.83
C TRP A 85 4.61 20.04 7.77
N ALA A 86 5.39 21.08 8.07
CA ALA A 86 4.92 22.18 8.92
C ALA A 86 3.66 22.88 8.38
N GLN A 87 3.43 22.83 7.07
CA GLN A 87 2.30 23.44 6.39
C GLN A 87 1.06 22.52 6.29
N GLN A 88 1.19 21.23 6.64
CA GLN A 88 0.07 20.29 6.59
C GLN A 88 -0.92 20.51 7.75
N ASP A 89 -2.13 19.98 7.61
CA ASP A 89 -3.15 20.03 8.64
C ASP A 89 -2.65 19.44 9.97
N LYS A 90 -3.09 20.04 11.07
CA LYS A 90 -2.60 19.71 12.41
C LYS A 90 -2.79 18.22 12.74
N GLU A 91 -3.98 17.70 12.46
CA GLU A 91 -4.35 16.30 12.76
C GLU A 91 -3.47 15.32 11.96
N VAL A 92 -3.19 15.63 10.69
CA VAL A 92 -2.31 14.82 9.82
C VAL A 92 -0.88 14.78 10.37
N LYS A 93 -0.36 15.95 10.79
CA LYS A 93 0.96 16.02 11.41
C LYS A 93 1.04 15.25 12.73
N GLU A 94 0.09 15.50 13.63
CA GLU A 94 0.04 14.82 14.93
C GLU A 94 0.01 13.31 14.75
N GLU A 95 -0.76 12.80 13.78
CA GLU A 95 -0.82 11.38 13.49
C GLU A 95 0.51 10.82 12.94
N ALA A 96 1.14 11.51 11.99
CA ALA A 96 2.37 11.05 11.36
C ALA A 96 3.59 11.13 12.32
N PHE A 97 3.64 12.14 13.20
CA PHE A 97 4.79 12.43 14.06
C PHE A 97 4.67 11.88 15.48
N THR A 98 3.50 11.40 15.90
CA THR A 98 3.38 10.83 17.26
C THR A 98 4.32 9.66 17.48
N GLU A 99 4.93 9.61 18.67
CA GLU A 99 5.80 8.49 19.07
C GLU A 99 5.00 7.27 19.52
N GLU A 100 3.72 7.45 19.83
CA GLU A 100 2.87 6.35 20.25
C GLU A 100 2.64 5.34 19.12
N GLY A 101 2.88 4.07 19.42
CA GLY A 101 2.69 2.96 18.49
C GLY A 101 3.80 2.80 17.43
N ARG A 102 4.94 3.49 17.55
CA ARG A 102 6.11 3.23 16.70
C ARG A 102 6.68 1.86 16.99
N ILE A 103 7.06 1.16 15.92
CA ILE A 103 7.66 -0.17 15.99
C ILE A 103 9.10 -0.12 15.48
N ASN A 104 9.95 -0.97 16.04
CA ASN A 104 11.34 -1.10 15.62
C ASN A 104 11.46 -1.73 14.21
N LEU A 105 12.63 -1.62 13.59
CA LEU A 105 12.87 -2.07 12.22
C LEU A 105 12.72 -3.60 12.03
N GLU A 106 12.98 -4.38 13.09
CA GLU A 106 12.78 -5.84 13.05
C GLU A 106 11.30 -6.20 12.97
N GLU A 107 10.48 -5.61 13.83
CA GLU A 107 9.03 -5.81 13.84
C GLU A 107 8.39 -5.26 12.57
N PHE A 108 8.85 -4.10 12.09
CA PHE A 108 8.42 -3.50 10.84
C PHE A 108 8.60 -4.47 9.67
N THR A 109 9.82 -4.97 9.46
CA THR A 109 10.10 -5.87 8.33
C THR A 109 9.33 -7.18 8.45
N LYS A 110 9.21 -7.74 9.65
CA LYS A 110 8.42 -8.96 9.90
C LYS A 110 6.94 -8.77 9.57
N THR A 111 6.36 -7.65 9.97
CA THR A 111 4.93 -7.34 9.76
C THR A 111 4.65 -7.07 8.30
N LEU A 112 5.48 -6.27 7.62
CA LEU A 112 5.34 -6.00 6.20
C LEU A 112 5.51 -7.27 5.36
N ASN A 113 6.50 -8.11 5.67
CA ASN A 113 6.70 -9.39 5.00
C ASN A 113 5.46 -10.30 5.11
N LYS A 114 4.90 -10.40 6.33
CA LYS A 114 3.67 -11.19 6.55
C LYS A 114 2.48 -10.65 5.77
N TRP A 115 2.35 -9.32 5.71
CA TRP A 115 1.26 -8.68 4.98
C TRP A 115 1.37 -8.91 3.46
N CYS A 116 2.58 -8.92 2.90
CA CYS A 116 2.82 -9.16 1.47
C CYS A 116 2.50 -10.60 1.02
N VAL A 117 2.39 -11.55 1.93
CA VAL A 117 2.13 -12.96 1.57
C VAL A 117 0.83 -13.10 0.78
N GLY A 118 0.91 -13.81 -0.36
CA GLY A 118 -0.22 -14.13 -1.23
C GLY A 118 -0.66 -12.99 -2.15
N LEU A 119 0.12 -11.91 -2.26
CA LEU A 119 -0.13 -10.85 -3.24
C LEU A 119 0.51 -11.21 -4.59
N ASP A 120 -0.27 -11.11 -5.66
CA ASP A 120 0.20 -11.27 -7.05
C ASP A 120 0.87 -9.99 -7.53
N GLU A 121 0.30 -8.83 -7.18
CA GLU A 121 0.78 -7.51 -7.57
C GLU A 121 0.76 -6.52 -6.42
N LEU A 122 1.70 -5.59 -6.47
CA LEU A 122 1.92 -4.56 -5.48
C LEU A 122 1.95 -3.19 -6.16
N TRP A 123 1.06 -2.31 -5.74
CA TRP A 123 0.84 -0.98 -6.29
C TRP A 123 1.32 0.11 -5.36
N CYS A 124 1.76 1.23 -5.92
CA CYS A 124 1.92 2.52 -5.25
C CYS A 124 1.69 3.65 -6.24
N GLN A 125 1.80 4.90 -5.79
CA GLN A 125 1.66 6.06 -6.69
C GLN A 125 3.02 6.68 -7.06
N GLY A 126 3.94 5.85 -7.55
CA GLY A 126 5.29 6.21 -7.99
C GLY A 126 6.34 5.28 -7.41
N PRO A 127 6.60 4.13 -8.05
CA PRO A 127 7.50 3.10 -7.52
C PRO A 127 8.93 3.57 -7.26
N LEU A 128 9.37 4.61 -7.95
CA LEU A 128 10.69 5.23 -7.72
C LEU A 128 10.75 6.02 -6.41
N PHE A 129 9.63 6.20 -5.72
CA PHE A 129 9.56 6.74 -4.38
C PHE A 129 9.31 5.60 -3.37
N ASP A 130 8.10 5.09 -3.27
CA ASP A 130 7.71 4.13 -2.22
C ASP A 130 8.58 2.88 -2.21
N TYR A 131 8.67 2.19 -3.36
CA TYR A 131 9.43 0.94 -3.43
C TYR A 131 10.93 1.16 -3.41
N ALA A 132 11.44 2.27 -3.96
CA ALA A 132 12.86 2.59 -3.88
C ALA A 132 13.30 2.83 -2.43
N ILE A 133 12.49 3.53 -1.63
CA ILE A 133 12.74 3.79 -0.21
C ILE A 133 12.69 2.49 0.60
N LEU A 134 11.68 1.66 0.39
CA LEU A 134 11.56 0.36 1.06
C LEU A 134 12.70 -0.58 0.68
N GLN A 135 13.06 -0.69 -0.60
CA GLN A 135 14.16 -1.53 -1.07
C GLN A 135 15.50 -1.09 -0.47
N ASN A 136 15.73 0.21 -0.39
CA ASN A 136 16.93 0.76 0.23
C ASN A 136 16.99 0.40 1.73
N LEU A 137 15.90 0.56 2.47
CA LEU A 137 15.83 0.17 3.88
C LEU A 137 16.13 -1.32 4.07
N TYR A 138 15.48 -2.19 3.29
CA TYR A 138 15.74 -3.64 3.36
C TYR A 138 17.19 -3.98 3.05
N ALA A 139 17.80 -3.32 2.06
CA ALA A 139 19.22 -3.51 1.71
C ALA A 139 20.15 -3.08 2.86
N GLN A 140 19.88 -1.93 3.51
CA GLN A 140 20.64 -1.47 4.68
C GLN A 140 20.56 -2.46 5.85
N LEU A 141 19.40 -3.14 6.01
CA LEU A 141 19.20 -4.16 7.04
C LEU A 141 19.75 -5.54 6.65
N GLY A 142 20.29 -5.70 5.43
CA GLY A 142 20.75 -6.99 4.91
C GLY A 142 19.62 -8.01 4.73
N LYS A 143 18.39 -7.56 4.53
CA LYS A 143 17.18 -8.39 4.40
C LYS A 143 16.69 -8.41 2.94
N PRO A 144 16.17 -9.55 2.43
CA PRO A 144 15.48 -9.59 1.14
C PRO A 144 14.11 -8.90 1.27
N VAL A 145 13.70 -8.18 0.21
CA VAL A 145 12.34 -7.65 0.10
C VAL A 145 11.33 -8.79 -0.10
N PRO A 146 10.08 -8.65 0.39
CA PRO A 146 9.06 -9.71 0.26
C PRO A 146 8.33 -9.74 -1.09
N TRP A 147 8.86 -9.10 -2.10
CA TRP A 147 8.30 -9.05 -3.47
C TRP A 147 9.37 -9.25 -4.53
N ASN A 148 8.91 -9.58 -5.74
CA ASN A 148 9.74 -9.59 -6.93
C ASN A 148 9.53 -8.30 -7.73
N TYR A 149 10.54 -7.84 -8.48
CA TYR A 149 10.49 -6.58 -9.23
C TYR A 149 9.33 -6.53 -10.25
N TRP A 150 8.93 -7.68 -10.81
CA TRP A 150 7.85 -7.78 -11.79
C TRP A 150 6.44 -7.68 -11.18
N GLN A 151 6.31 -7.74 -9.85
CA GLN A 151 5.03 -7.56 -9.15
C GLN A 151 4.67 -6.09 -8.96
N ILE A 152 5.63 -5.17 -9.11
CA ILE A 152 5.44 -3.75 -8.83
C ILE A 152 4.65 -3.08 -9.95
N ARG A 153 3.66 -2.26 -9.59
CA ARG A 153 2.79 -1.50 -10.49
C ARG A 153 2.71 -0.03 -10.06
N ASP A 154 2.58 0.84 -11.04
CA ASP A 154 2.41 2.28 -10.84
C ASP A 154 0.96 2.70 -11.08
N SER A 155 0.29 3.13 -10.02
CA SER A 155 -1.09 3.61 -10.10
C SER A 155 -1.21 4.94 -10.84
N ARG A 156 -0.18 5.80 -10.80
CA ARG A 156 -0.16 7.09 -11.52
C ARG A 156 -0.20 6.89 -13.02
N THR A 157 0.57 5.94 -13.54
CA THR A 157 0.55 5.59 -14.97
C THR A 157 -0.86 5.19 -15.41
N VAL A 158 -1.51 4.31 -14.67
CA VAL A 158 -2.88 3.87 -15.00
C VAL A 158 -3.89 5.03 -14.92
N GLN A 159 -3.77 5.91 -13.91
CA GLN A 159 -4.65 7.06 -13.78
C GLN A 159 -4.46 8.08 -14.92
N ASN A 160 -3.23 8.26 -15.38
CA ASN A 160 -2.92 9.18 -16.50
C ASN A 160 -3.42 8.67 -17.87
N MET A 161 -3.74 7.37 -17.99
CA MET A 161 -4.38 6.82 -19.20
C MET A 161 -5.88 7.12 -19.26
N LEU A 162 -6.50 7.53 -18.17
CA LEU A 162 -7.92 7.87 -18.12
C LEU A 162 -8.16 9.28 -18.72
N PRO A 163 -9.30 9.51 -19.42
CA PRO A 163 -9.63 10.81 -20.01
C PRO A 163 -9.86 11.91 -18.95
N LYS A 164 -10.11 11.50 -17.71
CA LYS A 164 -10.22 12.36 -16.53
C LYS A 164 -9.86 11.58 -15.29
N ASP A 165 -9.41 12.29 -14.27
CA ASP A 165 -9.20 11.66 -12.96
C ASP A 165 -10.53 11.17 -12.36
N MET A 166 -10.70 9.86 -12.31
CA MET A 166 -11.91 9.22 -11.79
C MET A 166 -11.92 9.11 -10.26
N ARG A 167 -10.82 9.51 -9.60
CA ARG A 167 -10.72 9.51 -8.13
C ARG A 167 -11.44 10.70 -7.50
N LYS A 168 -11.66 11.79 -8.23
CA LYS A 168 -12.12 13.08 -7.73
C LYS A 168 -13.28 13.03 -6.75
N GLY A 169 -13.05 13.62 -5.59
CA GLY A 169 -13.98 13.95 -4.53
C GLY A 169 -13.24 14.74 -3.45
N PRO A 170 -13.91 15.53 -2.62
CA PRO A 170 -13.26 16.19 -1.51
C PRO A 170 -12.65 15.14 -0.55
N ARG A 171 -11.44 15.41 -0.08
CA ARG A 171 -10.71 14.57 0.87
C ARG A 171 -10.22 15.45 2.02
N THR A 172 -10.42 14.99 3.24
CA THR A 172 -9.91 15.61 4.47
C THR A 172 -8.75 14.80 5.08
N ASP A 173 -8.49 13.61 4.54
CA ASP A 173 -7.54 12.60 5.03
C ASP A 173 -6.31 12.46 4.09
N VAL A 174 -5.96 13.52 3.38
CA VAL A 174 -4.78 13.57 2.50
C VAL A 174 -3.51 13.52 3.35
N HIS A 175 -2.49 12.81 2.87
CA HIS A 175 -1.22 12.57 3.61
C HIS A 175 -1.37 11.71 4.88
N ASN A 176 -2.39 10.86 4.91
CA ASN A 176 -2.43 9.68 5.77
C ASN A 176 -2.22 8.44 4.90
N ALA A 177 -1.10 7.77 5.09
CA ALA A 177 -0.67 6.66 4.22
C ALA A 177 -1.74 5.57 4.01
N LEU A 178 -2.53 5.22 5.04
CA LEU A 178 -3.60 4.23 4.92
C LEU A 178 -4.81 4.77 4.13
N ALA A 179 -5.20 6.01 4.38
CA ALA A 179 -6.30 6.66 3.67
C ALA A 179 -5.95 6.85 2.19
N ASP A 180 -4.68 7.21 1.90
CA ASP A 180 -4.18 7.33 0.54
C ASP A 180 -4.17 5.98 -0.18
N CYS A 181 -3.75 4.90 0.46
CA CYS A 181 -3.87 3.54 -0.08
C CYS A 181 -5.32 3.19 -0.46
N LYS A 182 -6.28 3.44 0.42
CA LYS A 182 -7.70 3.17 0.15
C LYS A 182 -8.23 3.95 -1.05
N TYR A 183 -7.85 5.21 -1.14
CA TYR A 183 -8.23 6.09 -2.24
C TYR A 183 -7.61 5.63 -3.57
N GLN A 184 -6.32 5.33 -3.58
CA GLN A 184 -5.59 4.88 -4.75
C GLN A 184 -6.09 3.50 -5.23
N ALA A 185 -6.32 2.53 -4.34
CA ALA A 185 -6.86 1.22 -4.67
C ALA A 185 -8.26 1.30 -5.33
N ARG A 186 -9.15 2.15 -4.79
CA ARG A 186 -10.44 2.43 -5.43
C ARG A 186 -10.27 3.09 -6.80
N GLY A 187 -9.25 3.90 -6.97
CA GLY A 187 -8.88 4.49 -8.27
C GLY A 187 -8.54 3.42 -9.30
N ILE A 188 -7.76 2.41 -8.95
CA ILE A 188 -7.42 1.27 -9.82
C ILE A 188 -8.67 0.44 -10.15
N GLN A 189 -9.53 0.15 -9.18
CA GLN A 189 -10.80 -0.54 -9.43
C GLN A 189 -11.69 0.21 -10.45
N LYS A 190 -11.74 1.54 -10.36
CA LYS A 190 -12.48 2.39 -11.32
C LYS A 190 -11.84 2.35 -12.70
N ALA A 191 -10.50 2.41 -12.78
CA ALA A 191 -9.75 2.36 -14.02
C ALA A 191 -9.92 1.02 -14.74
N TYR A 192 -9.78 -0.10 -14.03
CA TYR A 192 -9.98 -1.45 -14.58
C TYR A 192 -11.38 -1.60 -15.18
N ARG A 193 -12.39 -1.12 -14.47
CA ARG A 193 -13.77 -1.14 -14.95
C ARG A 193 -13.97 -0.25 -16.20
N TYR A 194 -13.34 0.93 -16.22
CA TYR A 194 -13.39 1.82 -17.38
C TYR A 194 -12.76 1.19 -18.63
N PHE A 195 -11.62 0.51 -18.47
CA PHE A 195 -10.92 -0.16 -19.56
C PHE A 195 -11.52 -1.55 -19.90
N GLY A 196 -12.50 -2.04 -19.17
CA GLY A 196 -13.08 -3.37 -19.36
C GLY A 196 -12.10 -4.51 -19.04
N VAL A 197 -11.11 -4.28 -18.16
CA VAL A 197 -10.14 -5.29 -17.75
C VAL A 197 -10.84 -6.33 -16.87
N GLN A 198 -10.76 -7.59 -17.28
CA GLN A 198 -11.32 -8.75 -16.59
C GLN A 198 -10.22 -9.78 -16.34
N ARG A 199 -10.43 -10.62 -15.33
CA ARG A 199 -9.57 -11.77 -15.04
C ARG A 199 -10.31 -13.06 -15.40
#